data_6f0ff5e13ffb536080902028d587ef28
#
_entry.id   6f0ff5e13ffb536080902028d587ef28
#
_cell.length_a   1.000
_cell.length_b   1.000
_cell.length_c   1.000
_cell.angle_alpha   90.00
_cell.angle_beta   90.00
_cell.angle_gamma   90.00
#
_symmetry.space_group_name_H-M   'P 1'
#
loop_
_entity.id
_entity.type
_entity.pdbx_description
1 polymer ?
#
loop_
_entity_poly.entity_id
_entity_poly.type
_entity_poly.pdbx_seq_one_letter_code
_entity_poly.pdbx_strand_id
1 'polypeptide(L)'
;MIMAPVQSTRFLALGDSYTIGEGVEASGRWPSQLAARLGLDAPEIVAQTGWTTDELGAAMDAHAFHPPYALVTLLIGVNNQYRGRDLASYRGEFTQLLQRAVELAGDNPRHVVVVSIPDWGITPFARGRDAGAIAREIDAYNAANREIAANSHAHYADVTGISRDRGDREDMLVSDGLHPSAAMYTRWLDAILPATQAALSSR
;
A
#
# COMPACT_ATOMS: atom_id res chain seq x y z
N MET A 1 -1.15 40.99 -5.80
CA MET A 1 -1.67 39.91 -4.92
C MET A 1 -1.27 38.61 -5.57
N ILE A 2 -0.17 37.97 -5.13
CA ILE A 2 0.29 36.70 -5.67
C ILE A 2 -0.62 35.64 -5.06
N MET A 3 -1.49 35.03 -5.87
CA MET A 3 -2.29 33.89 -5.43
C MET A 3 -1.31 32.76 -5.07
N ALA A 4 -1.43 32.22 -3.84
CA ALA A 4 -0.72 31.02 -3.48
C ALA A 4 -1.05 29.92 -4.51
N PRO A 5 -0.09 29.09 -4.95
CA PRO A 5 -0.36 28.01 -5.87
C PRO A 5 -1.43 27.10 -5.24
N VAL A 6 -2.45 26.76 -6.05
CA VAL A 6 -3.46 25.78 -5.63
C VAL A 6 -2.71 24.46 -5.39
N GLN A 7 -2.69 24.03 -4.13
CA GLN A 7 -2.04 22.79 -3.77
C GLN A 7 -2.80 21.63 -4.44
N SER A 8 -2.08 20.72 -5.11
CA SER A 8 -2.69 19.52 -5.69
C SER A 8 -3.43 18.74 -4.62
N THR A 9 -4.61 18.23 -4.94
CA THR A 9 -5.40 17.32 -4.09
C THR A 9 -5.39 15.90 -4.63
N ARG A 10 -4.64 15.66 -5.72
CA ARG A 10 -4.57 14.35 -6.39
C ARG A 10 -3.86 13.32 -5.53
N PHE A 11 -4.47 12.16 -5.43
CA PHE A 11 -3.95 11.02 -4.68
C PHE A 11 -3.82 9.80 -5.61
N LEU A 12 -2.64 9.19 -5.63
CA LEU A 12 -2.33 7.96 -6.37
C LEU A 12 -2.07 6.81 -5.40
N ALA A 13 -2.74 5.68 -5.60
CA ALA A 13 -2.53 4.46 -4.85
C ALA A 13 -2.03 3.33 -5.77
N LEU A 14 -0.80 2.87 -5.53
CA LEU A 14 -0.11 1.83 -6.28
C LEU A 14 -0.12 0.52 -5.49
N GLY A 15 -0.40 -0.62 -6.13
CA GLY A 15 -0.34 -1.88 -5.41
C GLY A 15 -0.93 -3.10 -6.10
N ASP A 16 -1.49 -3.97 -5.28
CA ASP A 16 -2.10 -5.25 -5.68
C ASP A 16 -3.56 -5.37 -5.20
N SER A 17 -4.03 -6.60 -4.90
CA SER A 17 -5.38 -6.86 -4.41
C SER A 17 -5.72 -6.10 -3.13
N TYR A 18 -4.75 -5.87 -2.26
CA TYR A 18 -4.94 -5.12 -1.03
C TYR A 18 -5.18 -3.63 -1.28
N THR A 19 -4.70 -3.09 -2.39
CA THR A 19 -4.90 -1.69 -2.77
C THR A 19 -6.15 -1.50 -3.62
N ILE A 20 -6.39 -2.40 -4.60
CA ILE A 20 -7.64 -2.36 -5.38
C ILE A 20 -8.85 -2.70 -4.51
N GLY A 21 -8.64 -3.36 -3.36
CA GLY A 21 -9.71 -3.72 -2.43
C GLY A 21 -10.57 -4.85 -2.98
N GLU A 22 -9.94 -6.02 -3.22
CA GLU A 22 -10.62 -7.21 -3.71
C GLU A 22 -11.83 -7.55 -2.86
N GLY A 23 -12.98 -7.76 -3.52
CA GLY A 23 -14.24 -8.09 -2.85
C GLY A 23 -14.92 -6.94 -2.08
N VAL A 24 -14.38 -5.71 -2.13
CA VAL A 24 -14.93 -4.56 -1.43
C VAL A 24 -15.42 -3.50 -2.41
N GLU A 25 -16.59 -2.95 -2.16
CA GLU A 25 -17.14 -1.81 -2.91
C GLU A 25 -16.17 -0.61 -2.88
N ALA A 26 -16.17 0.19 -3.96
CA ALA A 26 -15.19 1.26 -4.16
C ALA A 26 -15.07 2.21 -2.96
N SER A 27 -16.17 2.59 -2.32
CA SER A 27 -16.18 3.47 -1.15
C SER A 27 -15.60 2.84 0.12
N GLY A 28 -15.60 1.50 0.20
CA GLY A 28 -15.07 0.73 1.33
C GLY A 28 -13.57 0.44 1.26
N ARG A 29 -12.94 0.66 0.11
CA ARG A 29 -11.49 0.46 -0.07
C ARG A 29 -10.70 1.45 0.76
N TRP A 30 -9.56 1.03 1.33
CA TRP A 30 -8.78 1.93 2.19
C TRP A 30 -8.30 3.21 1.49
N PRO A 31 -7.91 3.22 0.19
CA PRO A 31 -7.54 4.48 -0.46
C PRO A 31 -8.71 5.45 -0.56
N SER A 32 -9.92 4.96 -0.83
CA SER A 32 -11.12 5.81 -0.90
C SER A 32 -11.51 6.37 0.47
N GLN A 33 -11.45 5.53 1.51
CA GLN A 33 -11.70 5.97 2.88
C GLN A 33 -10.66 7.01 3.33
N LEU A 34 -9.37 6.81 2.96
CA LEU A 34 -8.29 7.73 3.27
C LEU A 34 -8.49 9.08 2.58
N ALA A 35 -8.80 9.08 1.28
CA ALA A 35 -9.07 10.30 0.53
C ALA A 35 -10.20 11.12 1.17
N ALA A 36 -11.31 10.47 1.54
CA ALA A 36 -12.42 11.12 2.22
C ALA A 36 -12.02 11.73 3.58
N ARG A 37 -11.16 11.04 4.36
CA ARG A 37 -10.65 11.53 5.66
C ARG A 37 -9.72 12.74 5.52
N LEU A 38 -8.96 12.82 4.43
CA LEU A 38 -7.94 13.85 4.20
C LEU A 38 -8.45 15.01 3.32
N GLY A 39 -9.67 14.91 2.77
CA GLY A 39 -10.20 15.91 1.84
C GLY A 39 -9.44 15.95 0.51
N LEU A 40 -8.89 14.81 0.08
CA LEU A 40 -8.25 14.62 -1.21
C LEU A 40 -9.29 14.26 -2.28
N ASP A 41 -8.91 14.39 -3.55
CA ASP A 41 -9.71 13.88 -4.67
C ASP A 41 -9.88 12.36 -4.54
N ALA A 42 -10.88 11.81 -5.26
CA ALA A 42 -11.00 10.37 -5.37
C ALA A 42 -9.67 9.75 -5.84
N PRO A 43 -9.19 8.67 -5.19
CA PRO A 43 -7.87 8.15 -5.50
C PRO A 43 -7.82 7.59 -6.92
N GLU A 44 -6.76 7.92 -7.65
CA GLU A 44 -6.35 7.17 -8.82
C GLU A 44 -5.69 5.88 -8.33
N ILE A 45 -6.23 4.72 -8.73
CA ILE A 45 -5.74 3.42 -8.26
C ILE A 45 -5.13 2.66 -9.44
N VAL A 46 -3.83 2.36 -9.35
CA VAL A 46 -3.13 1.46 -10.27
C VAL A 46 -2.73 0.22 -9.49
N ALA A 47 -3.63 -0.74 -9.47
CA ALA A 47 -3.51 -1.97 -8.70
C ALA A 47 -4.40 -3.06 -9.28
N GLN A 48 -3.96 -4.31 -9.18
CA GLN A 48 -4.74 -5.47 -9.61
C GLN A 48 -4.44 -6.68 -8.74
N THR A 49 -5.44 -7.52 -8.53
CA THR A 49 -5.31 -8.79 -7.81
C THR A 49 -4.23 -9.67 -8.44
N GLY A 50 -3.34 -10.15 -7.59
CA GLY A 50 -2.27 -11.06 -7.98
C GLY A 50 -0.97 -10.40 -8.42
N TRP A 51 -0.92 -9.09 -8.63
CA TRP A 51 0.29 -8.43 -9.11
C TRP A 51 1.48 -8.56 -8.16
N THR A 52 2.61 -8.85 -8.76
CA THR A 52 3.95 -8.76 -8.19
C THR A 52 4.58 -7.41 -8.53
N THR A 53 5.76 -7.13 -8.02
CA THR A 53 6.49 -5.88 -8.26
C THR A 53 6.75 -5.59 -9.72
N ASP A 54 7.16 -6.59 -10.52
CA ASP A 54 7.38 -6.46 -11.96
C ASP A 54 6.08 -6.23 -12.74
N GLU A 55 4.98 -6.90 -12.36
CA GLU A 55 3.66 -6.72 -12.97
C GLU A 55 3.11 -5.32 -12.70
N LEU A 56 3.26 -4.79 -11.47
CA LEU A 56 2.94 -3.39 -11.17
C LEU A 56 3.82 -2.43 -11.98
N GLY A 57 5.12 -2.71 -12.10
CA GLY A 57 6.05 -1.91 -12.91
C GLY A 57 5.59 -1.80 -14.35
N ALA A 58 5.23 -2.93 -14.98
CA ALA A 58 4.72 -2.97 -16.35
C ALA A 58 3.39 -2.21 -16.51
N ALA A 59 2.49 -2.33 -15.51
CA ALA A 59 1.25 -1.58 -15.52
C ALA A 59 1.48 -0.06 -15.42
N MET A 60 2.44 0.37 -14.61
CA MET A 60 2.83 1.77 -14.51
C MET A 60 3.42 2.30 -15.83
N ASP A 61 4.13 1.46 -16.62
CA ASP A 61 4.65 1.85 -17.94
C ASP A 61 3.54 2.09 -18.95
N ALA A 62 2.44 1.36 -18.83
CA ALA A 62 1.29 1.46 -19.73
C ALA A 62 0.28 2.54 -19.30
N HIS A 63 0.41 3.10 -18.09
CA HIS A 63 -0.56 4.03 -17.52
C HIS A 63 -0.20 5.50 -17.82
N ALA A 64 -1.21 6.30 -18.17
CA ALA A 64 -1.04 7.73 -18.40
C ALA A 64 -1.25 8.51 -17.09
N PHE A 65 -0.18 8.76 -16.35
CA PHE A 65 -0.21 9.54 -15.13
C PHE A 65 -0.31 11.06 -15.37
N HIS A 66 -0.83 11.77 -14.37
CA HIS A 66 -0.98 13.24 -14.40
C HIS A 66 -0.27 13.88 -13.18
N PRO A 67 1.07 13.77 -13.06
CA PRO A 67 1.81 14.31 -11.94
C PRO A 67 1.80 15.87 -11.94
N PRO A 68 2.15 16.52 -10.82
CA PRO A 68 2.48 15.88 -9.55
C PRO A 68 1.24 15.47 -8.74
N TYR A 69 1.34 14.34 -8.03
CA TYR A 69 0.35 13.94 -7.04
C TYR A 69 0.72 14.53 -5.67
N ALA A 70 -0.29 14.96 -4.91
CA ALA A 70 -0.10 15.46 -3.55
C ALA A 70 0.28 14.35 -2.56
N LEU A 71 -0.16 13.13 -2.88
CA LEU A 71 0.11 11.93 -2.11
C LEU A 71 0.25 10.74 -3.07
N VAL A 72 1.27 9.93 -2.87
CA VAL A 72 1.41 8.61 -3.51
C VAL A 72 1.57 7.56 -2.44
N THR A 73 0.81 6.47 -2.51
CA THR A 73 0.99 5.31 -1.63
C THR A 73 1.43 4.08 -2.41
N LEU A 74 2.29 3.25 -1.82
CA LEU A 74 2.81 2.02 -2.42
C LEU A 74 2.63 0.86 -1.43
N LEU A 75 1.79 -0.12 -1.79
CA LEU A 75 1.61 -1.38 -1.07
C LEU A 75 1.69 -2.53 -2.07
N ILE A 76 2.82 -3.24 -2.10
CA ILE A 76 3.09 -4.34 -3.02
C ILE A 76 4.05 -5.34 -2.40
N GLY A 77 3.99 -6.60 -2.80
CA GLY A 77 4.97 -7.62 -2.44
C GLY A 77 4.40 -8.90 -1.85
N VAL A 78 3.13 -8.93 -1.45
CA VAL A 78 2.53 -10.17 -0.94
C VAL A 78 2.58 -11.29 -1.97
N ASN A 79 2.36 -10.97 -3.25
CA ASN A 79 2.39 -11.97 -4.31
C ASN A 79 3.81 -12.42 -4.67
N ASN A 80 4.82 -11.56 -4.48
CA ASN A 80 6.22 -11.98 -4.56
C ASN A 80 6.52 -13.02 -3.48
N GLN A 81 6.15 -12.77 -2.23
CA GLN A 81 6.32 -13.70 -1.11
C GLN A 81 5.51 -15.00 -1.35
N TYR A 82 4.21 -14.89 -1.70
CA TYR A 82 3.34 -16.03 -1.93
C TYR A 82 3.84 -16.97 -3.03
N ARG A 83 4.46 -16.41 -4.08
CA ARG A 83 5.06 -17.15 -5.20
C ARG A 83 6.50 -17.61 -4.90
N GLY A 84 7.03 -17.35 -3.69
CA GLY A 84 8.39 -17.75 -3.29
C GLY A 84 9.49 -17.04 -4.07
N ARG A 85 9.27 -15.80 -4.50
CA ARG A 85 10.29 -15.03 -5.19
C ARG A 85 11.42 -14.63 -4.25
N ASP A 86 12.61 -14.53 -4.79
CA ASP A 86 13.81 -14.15 -4.06
C ASP A 86 13.74 -12.74 -3.49
N LEU A 87 14.07 -12.60 -2.19
CA LEU A 87 14.00 -11.32 -1.48
C LEU A 87 15.00 -10.29 -2.04
N ALA A 88 16.17 -10.71 -2.54
CA ALA A 88 17.16 -9.77 -3.08
C ALA A 88 16.65 -9.16 -4.38
N SER A 89 16.07 -9.96 -5.27
CA SER A 89 15.43 -9.50 -6.50
C SER A 89 14.24 -8.55 -6.18
N TYR A 90 13.40 -8.94 -5.22
CA TYR A 90 12.31 -8.11 -4.75
C TYR A 90 12.77 -6.73 -4.26
N ARG A 91 13.85 -6.66 -3.46
CA ARG A 91 14.42 -5.39 -2.99
C ARG A 91 14.79 -4.45 -4.14
N GLY A 92 15.39 -4.99 -5.19
CA GLY A 92 15.75 -4.22 -6.39
C GLY A 92 14.51 -3.65 -7.11
N GLU A 93 13.52 -4.50 -7.36
CA GLU A 93 12.26 -4.12 -8.00
C GLU A 93 11.46 -3.11 -7.17
N PHE A 94 11.34 -3.35 -5.86
CA PHE A 94 10.65 -2.44 -4.94
C PHE A 94 11.32 -1.06 -4.87
N THR A 95 12.65 -1.01 -4.87
CA THR A 95 13.40 0.25 -4.90
C THR A 95 13.08 1.05 -6.16
N GLN A 96 13.01 0.41 -7.32
CA GLN A 96 12.63 1.06 -8.59
C GLN A 96 11.20 1.60 -8.55
N LEU A 97 10.25 0.81 -8.01
CA LEU A 97 8.86 1.25 -7.87
C LEU A 97 8.73 2.46 -6.93
N LEU A 98 9.47 2.45 -5.80
CA LEU A 98 9.47 3.58 -4.88
C LEU A 98 10.07 4.84 -5.52
N GLN A 99 11.15 4.71 -6.29
CA GLN A 99 11.73 5.83 -7.02
C GLN A 99 10.71 6.43 -8.00
N ARG A 100 10.00 5.61 -8.77
CA ARG A 100 8.94 6.05 -9.67
C ARG A 100 7.79 6.73 -8.93
N ALA A 101 7.41 6.21 -7.76
CA ALA A 101 6.41 6.86 -6.90
C ALA A 101 6.87 8.25 -6.45
N VAL A 102 8.16 8.44 -6.15
CA VAL A 102 8.74 9.74 -5.81
C VAL A 102 8.69 10.71 -6.99
N GLU A 103 9.04 10.26 -8.20
CA GLU A 103 8.94 11.06 -9.43
C GLU A 103 7.50 11.53 -9.66
N LEU A 104 6.52 10.65 -9.50
CA LEU A 104 5.09 10.96 -9.61
C LEU A 104 4.60 11.93 -8.51
N ALA A 105 5.24 11.94 -7.35
CA ALA A 105 5.01 12.88 -6.27
C ALA A 105 5.74 14.24 -6.46
N GLY A 106 6.24 14.53 -7.67
CA GLY A 106 6.96 15.75 -7.99
C GLY A 106 8.37 15.79 -7.41
N ASP A 107 9.07 14.67 -7.46
CA ASP A 107 10.42 14.46 -6.94
C ASP A 107 10.54 14.73 -5.41
N ASN A 108 9.40 14.63 -4.70
CA ASN A 108 9.38 14.80 -3.25
C ASN A 108 9.06 13.48 -2.53
N PRO A 109 10.07 12.78 -1.99
CA PRO A 109 9.86 11.52 -1.29
C PRO A 109 8.99 11.65 -0.04
N ARG A 110 8.89 12.84 0.54
CA ARG A 110 8.02 13.11 1.70
C ARG A 110 6.53 13.03 1.36
N HIS A 111 6.15 13.11 0.07
CA HIS A 111 4.77 12.91 -0.38
C HIS A 111 4.47 11.43 -0.70
N VAL A 112 5.39 10.53 -0.38
CA VAL A 112 5.23 9.09 -0.61
C VAL A 112 5.11 8.35 0.72
N VAL A 113 4.14 7.44 0.79
CA VAL A 113 3.92 6.56 1.95
C VAL A 113 3.95 5.11 1.49
N VAL A 114 4.93 4.36 1.98
CA VAL A 114 4.97 2.91 1.86
C VAL A 114 4.07 2.30 2.93
N VAL A 115 3.16 1.42 2.54
CA VAL A 115 2.31 0.67 3.46
C VAL A 115 2.81 -0.76 3.55
N SER A 116 2.91 -1.31 4.74
CA SER A 116 3.39 -2.67 4.96
C SER A 116 2.45 -3.72 4.36
N ILE A 117 3.01 -4.86 4.00
CA ILE A 117 2.26 -6.05 3.58
C ILE A 117 1.52 -6.63 4.80
N PRO A 118 0.20 -6.85 4.75
CA PRO A 118 -0.53 -7.50 5.81
C PRO A 118 -0.15 -8.98 5.92
N ASP A 119 -0.29 -9.57 7.11
CA ASP A 119 -0.04 -11.00 7.31
C ASP A 119 -1.27 -11.82 6.94
N TRP A 120 -1.21 -12.52 5.82
CA TRP A 120 -2.27 -13.42 5.38
C TRP A 120 -2.22 -14.79 6.08
N GLY A 121 -1.10 -15.11 6.76
CA GLY A 121 -0.87 -16.40 7.40
C GLY A 121 -1.84 -16.71 8.53
N ILE A 122 -2.50 -15.70 9.11
CA ILE A 122 -3.49 -15.87 10.17
C ILE A 122 -4.92 -16.02 9.63
N THR A 123 -5.14 -15.80 8.35
CA THR A 123 -6.48 -15.84 7.75
C THR A 123 -6.99 -17.27 7.55
N PRO A 124 -8.31 -17.47 7.44
CA PRO A 124 -8.88 -18.78 7.10
C PRO A 124 -8.31 -19.38 5.81
N PHE A 125 -7.92 -18.54 4.83
CA PHE A 125 -7.28 -18.97 3.58
C PHE A 125 -5.96 -19.73 3.82
N ALA A 126 -5.23 -19.40 4.88
CA ALA A 126 -3.95 -20.03 5.22
C ALA A 126 -4.11 -21.37 5.94
N ARG A 127 -5.31 -21.88 6.15
CA ARG A 127 -5.53 -23.16 6.85
C ARG A 127 -4.73 -24.29 6.20
N GLY A 128 -3.98 -25.01 7.04
CA GLY A 128 -3.11 -26.11 6.59
C GLY A 128 -1.74 -25.69 6.11
N ARG A 129 -1.42 -24.40 6.13
CA ARG A 129 -0.08 -23.86 5.86
C ARG A 129 0.67 -23.54 7.15
N ASP A 130 1.98 -23.42 7.07
CA ASP A 130 2.80 -22.96 8.20
C ASP A 130 2.68 -21.43 8.38
N ALA A 131 1.74 -21.02 9.25
CA ALA A 131 1.52 -19.60 9.54
C ALA A 131 2.78 -18.92 10.12
N GLY A 132 3.60 -19.65 10.88
CA GLY A 132 4.85 -19.13 11.42
C GLY A 132 5.91 -18.87 10.33
N ALA A 133 5.98 -19.72 9.31
CA ALA A 133 6.85 -19.49 8.15
C ALA A 133 6.37 -18.26 7.36
N ILE A 134 5.08 -18.18 7.08
CA ILE A 134 4.48 -17.03 6.37
C ILE A 134 4.78 -15.73 7.13
N ALA A 135 4.56 -15.70 8.44
CA ALA A 135 4.81 -14.52 9.27
C ALA A 135 6.28 -14.07 9.18
N ARG A 136 7.25 -14.99 9.27
CA ARG A 136 8.68 -14.67 9.16
C ARG A 136 9.04 -14.11 7.78
N GLU A 137 8.48 -14.66 6.71
CA GLU A 137 8.72 -14.17 5.35
C GLU A 137 8.11 -12.78 5.14
N ILE A 138 6.87 -12.55 5.57
CA ILE A 138 6.24 -11.21 5.54
C ILE A 138 7.07 -10.20 6.36
N ASP A 139 7.57 -10.59 7.54
CA ASP A 139 8.43 -9.72 8.33
C ASP A 139 9.73 -9.35 7.59
N ALA A 140 10.34 -10.30 6.88
CA ALA A 140 11.53 -10.04 6.07
C ALA A 140 11.26 -9.06 4.91
N TYR A 141 10.15 -9.24 4.21
CA TYR A 141 9.72 -8.32 3.14
C TYR A 141 9.40 -6.93 3.71
N ASN A 142 8.68 -6.84 4.81
CA ASN A 142 8.35 -5.57 5.46
C ASN A 142 9.56 -4.87 6.05
N ALA A 143 10.55 -5.60 6.56
CA ALA A 143 11.83 -5.03 6.99
C ALA A 143 12.56 -4.39 5.80
N ALA A 144 12.59 -5.06 4.64
CA ALA A 144 13.16 -4.51 3.41
C ALA A 144 12.42 -3.24 2.97
N ASN A 145 11.09 -3.25 2.95
CA ASN A 145 10.28 -2.10 2.57
C ASN A 145 10.52 -0.90 3.49
N ARG A 146 10.60 -1.14 4.80
CA ARG A 146 10.87 -0.10 5.80
C ARG A 146 12.26 0.52 5.63
N GLU A 147 13.28 -0.32 5.41
CA GLU A 147 14.64 0.12 5.17
C GLU A 147 14.74 0.97 3.89
N ILE A 148 14.14 0.49 2.79
CA ILE A 148 14.16 1.18 1.49
C ILE A 148 13.40 2.52 1.60
N ALA A 149 12.24 2.54 2.26
CA ALA A 149 11.49 3.76 2.50
C ALA A 149 12.30 4.78 3.31
N ALA A 150 12.95 4.36 4.39
CA ALA A 150 13.78 5.21 5.22
C ALA A 150 14.98 5.79 4.46
N ASN A 151 15.68 4.97 3.68
CA ASN A 151 16.81 5.39 2.85
C ASN A 151 16.40 6.38 1.75
N SER A 152 15.17 6.29 1.28
CA SER A 152 14.59 7.21 0.29
C SER A 152 13.89 8.42 0.92
N HIS A 153 13.89 8.55 2.24
CA HIS A 153 13.16 9.60 2.99
C HIS A 153 11.64 9.59 2.78
N ALA A 154 11.06 8.48 2.35
CA ALA A 154 9.62 8.26 2.27
C ALA A 154 9.05 7.86 3.64
N HIS A 155 7.76 8.10 3.84
CA HIS A 155 7.07 7.66 5.04
C HIS A 155 6.76 6.15 4.99
N TYR A 156 6.54 5.57 6.16
CA TYR A 156 6.14 4.17 6.29
C TYR A 156 4.96 4.02 7.26
N ALA A 157 3.96 3.24 6.87
CA ALA A 157 2.79 2.91 7.68
C ALA A 157 2.70 1.40 7.87
N ASP A 158 2.59 0.93 9.12
CA ASP A 158 2.58 -0.49 9.46
C ASP A 158 1.17 -1.00 9.77
N VAL A 159 0.58 -1.73 8.82
CA VAL A 159 -0.73 -2.39 8.97
C VAL A 159 -0.62 -3.86 9.36
N THR A 160 0.60 -4.42 9.39
CA THR A 160 0.85 -5.86 9.64
C THR A 160 0.36 -6.27 11.03
N GLY A 161 0.63 -5.45 12.05
CA GLY A 161 0.15 -5.70 13.41
C GLY A 161 -1.37 -5.71 13.51
N ILE A 162 -2.04 -4.81 12.78
CA ILE A 162 -3.51 -4.73 12.75
C ILE A 162 -4.08 -5.99 12.07
N SER A 163 -3.47 -6.45 10.98
CA SER A 163 -3.89 -7.68 10.32
C SER A 163 -3.72 -8.90 11.23
N ARG A 164 -2.65 -8.99 11.99
CA ARG A 164 -2.39 -10.08 12.96
C ARG A 164 -3.37 -10.11 14.13
N ASP A 165 -3.81 -8.95 14.60
CA ASP A 165 -4.75 -8.84 15.72
C ASP A 165 -6.18 -9.25 15.33
N ARG A 166 -6.57 -9.13 14.07
CA ARG A 166 -7.97 -9.25 13.67
C ARG A 166 -8.23 -10.02 12.37
N GLY A 167 -7.20 -10.45 11.66
CA GLY A 167 -7.35 -11.08 10.34
C GLY A 167 -7.93 -12.48 10.33
N ASP A 168 -8.20 -13.08 11.50
CA ASP A 168 -8.92 -14.33 11.65
C ASP A 168 -10.44 -14.16 11.86
N ARG A 169 -10.91 -12.91 12.03
CA ARG A 169 -12.31 -12.59 12.32
C ARG A 169 -13.11 -12.47 11.02
N GLU A 170 -14.26 -13.12 11.00
CA GLU A 170 -15.17 -13.13 9.84
C GLU A 170 -15.63 -11.74 9.42
N ASP A 171 -15.87 -10.82 10.37
CA ASP A 171 -16.30 -9.45 10.09
C ASP A 171 -15.15 -8.56 9.53
N MET A 172 -13.92 -9.01 9.61
CA MET A 172 -12.73 -8.30 9.12
C MET A 172 -12.24 -8.77 7.75
N LEU A 173 -12.86 -9.79 7.18
CA LEU A 173 -12.54 -10.36 5.88
C LEU A 173 -13.73 -10.29 4.94
N VAL A 174 -13.48 -10.30 3.64
CA VAL A 174 -14.52 -10.59 2.65
C VAL A 174 -14.76 -12.10 2.56
N SER A 175 -15.72 -12.53 1.76
CA SER A 175 -16.21 -13.91 1.70
C SER A 175 -15.17 -14.96 1.28
N ASP A 176 -14.03 -14.56 0.71
CA ASP A 176 -12.95 -15.46 0.31
C ASP A 176 -12.06 -15.92 1.49
N GLY A 177 -12.25 -15.31 2.67
CA GLY A 177 -11.50 -15.62 3.86
C GLY A 177 -10.01 -15.22 3.80
N LEU A 178 -9.65 -14.30 2.93
CA LEU A 178 -8.28 -13.80 2.70
C LEU A 178 -8.20 -12.27 2.73
N HIS A 179 -8.98 -11.62 1.84
CA HIS A 179 -8.87 -10.18 1.66
C HIS A 179 -9.63 -9.40 2.73
N PRO A 180 -9.10 -8.23 3.13
CA PRO A 180 -9.72 -7.39 4.15
C PRO A 180 -11.10 -6.90 3.75
N SER A 181 -12.03 -6.86 4.70
CA SER A 181 -13.31 -6.16 4.54
C SER A 181 -13.14 -4.64 4.64
N ALA A 182 -14.20 -3.89 4.30
CA ALA A 182 -14.22 -2.45 4.52
C ALA A 182 -13.98 -2.06 5.99
N ALA A 183 -14.42 -2.90 6.94
CA ALA A 183 -14.19 -2.70 8.37
C ALA A 183 -12.70 -2.84 8.74
N MET A 184 -12.01 -3.85 8.19
CA MET A 184 -10.57 -4.00 8.36
C MET A 184 -9.82 -2.82 7.73
N TYR A 185 -10.20 -2.39 6.54
CA TYR A 185 -9.59 -1.22 5.90
C TYR A 185 -9.79 0.06 6.73
N THR A 186 -10.93 0.21 7.41
CA THR A 186 -11.12 1.32 8.36
C THR A 186 -10.09 1.26 9.51
N ARG A 187 -9.76 0.06 10.00
CA ARG A 187 -8.72 -0.11 11.03
C ARG A 187 -7.31 0.19 10.52
N TRP A 188 -7.03 -0.13 9.26
CA TRP A 188 -5.73 0.21 8.66
C TRP A 188 -5.47 1.72 8.66
N LEU A 189 -6.52 2.53 8.60
CA LEU A 189 -6.38 3.99 8.66
C LEU A 189 -5.76 4.47 9.98
N ASP A 190 -5.90 3.71 11.09
CA ASP A 190 -5.27 4.06 12.36
C ASP A 190 -3.74 4.13 12.22
N ALA A 191 -3.15 3.31 11.35
CA ALA A 191 -1.71 3.32 11.04
C ALA A 191 -1.36 4.24 9.84
N ILE A 192 -2.22 4.33 8.83
CA ILE A 192 -1.93 5.05 7.58
C ILE A 192 -2.10 6.56 7.75
N LEU A 193 -3.13 7.02 8.48
CA LEU A 193 -3.43 8.45 8.65
C LEU A 193 -2.26 9.26 9.21
N PRO A 194 -1.57 8.85 10.28
CA PRO A 194 -0.46 9.65 10.80
C PRO A 194 0.66 9.87 9.78
N ALA A 195 1.02 8.83 9.02
CA ALA A 195 2.06 8.92 7.99
C ALA A 195 1.63 9.81 6.83
N THR A 196 0.37 9.71 6.38
CA THR A 196 -0.15 10.51 5.27
C THR A 196 -0.39 11.98 5.68
N GLN A 197 -0.79 12.24 6.90
CA GLN A 197 -0.87 13.61 7.44
C GLN A 197 0.52 14.26 7.51
N ALA A 198 1.54 13.51 7.95
CA ALA A 198 2.92 13.99 7.93
C ALA A 198 3.39 14.27 6.49
N ALA A 199 3.06 13.40 5.53
CA ALA A 199 3.36 13.58 4.13
C ALA A 199 2.76 14.87 3.56
N LEU A 200 1.49 15.13 3.82
CA LEU A 200 0.78 16.32 3.33
C LEU A 200 1.19 17.62 4.05
N SER A 201 1.76 17.52 5.25
CA SER A 201 2.26 18.68 6.02
C SER A 201 3.71 19.04 5.67
N SER A 202 4.42 18.19 4.93
CA SER A 202 5.81 18.39 4.53
C SER A 202 5.86 19.40 3.37
N ARG A 203 6.35 20.59 3.65
CA ARG A 203 6.61 21.64 2.65
C ARG A 203 8.01 21.50 2.07
#